data_ea95ce6bef3cb6dcfc13cb77f6e196d4
#
_entry.id   ea95ce6bef3cb6dcfc13cb77f6e196d4
#
_cell.length_a   1.000
_cell.length_b   1.000
_cell.length_c   1.000
_cell.angle_alpha   90.00
_cell.angle_beta   90.00
_cell.angle_gamma   90.00
#
_symmetry.space_group_name_H-M   'P 1'
#
loop_
_entity.id
_entity.type
_entity.pdbx_description
1 polymer ?
#
loop_
_entity_poly.entity_id
_entity_poly.type
_entity_poly.pdbx_seq_one_letter_code
_entity_poly.pdbx_strand_id
1 'polypeptide(L)'
;MYEEPYRWVEAVGNRRQYLDEQFKQGSPVVALTYDGGILLTTVSKGTPKLYEIYDRLALGGMGHPTDLEKLRFSLLEMAHVEGFNRSPSDVTGSRLVKYGIAPVIKQAFEEVYKAPFIVRILVAELGQKPEKDALLTINYDGTFEETTGCAVLAATPVAQTKMTAYLKEQTPATLSLEQGLDLSLRAWAIGSLAHQQEESDQRAEAEPTKTGAGSSTAAIPSADVLMEHVRGIAGGRTIECAILERQAPGTSKYRALKPADLSRLLPKALQSVVVS
;
A
#
# COMPACT_ATOMS: atom_id res chain seq x y z
N MET A 1 -42.91 0.55 -12.13
CA MET A 1 -41.61 -0.14 -11.97
C MET A 1 -40.67 0.82 -11.25
N TYR A 2 -40.81 0.92 -9.89
CA TYR A 2 -40.09 1.91 -9.03
C TYR A 2 -39.26 1.20 -7.95
N GLU A 3 -38.51 0.14 -8.33
CA GLU A 3 -37.68 -0.60 -7.38
C GLU A 3 -36.16 -0.22 -7.44
N GLU A 4 -35.79 0.72 -8.32
CA GLU A 4 -34.40 1.01 -8.62
C GLU A 4 -33.52 1.55 -7.47
N PRO A 5 -33.99 2.48 -6.59
CA PRO A 5 -33.10 3.02 -5.56
C PRO A 5 -32.65 1.99 -4.53
N TYR A 6 -33.56 1.07 -4.14
CA TYR A 6 -33.24 0.04 -3.15
C TYR A 6 -32.32 -1.04 -3.73
N ARG A 7 -32.54 -1.45 -4.97
CA ARG A 7 -31.68 -2.41 -5.66
C ARG A 7 -30.28 -1.88 -5.89
N TRP A 8 -30.16 -0.57 -6.16
CA TRP A 8 -28.85 0.05 -6.34
C TRP A 8 -28.06 0.08 -5.02
N VAL A 9 -28.66 0.44 -3.91
CA VAL A 9 -28.01 0.43 -2.58
C VAL A 9 -27.57 -0.97 -2.19
N GLU A 10 -28.41 -1.97 -2.42
CA GLU A 10 -28.08 -3.37 -2.19
C GLU A 10 -26.93 -3.85 -3.08
N ALA A 11 -26.95 -3.52 -4.37
CA ALA A 11 -25.90 -3.86 -5.31
C ALA A 11 -24.54 -3.25 -4.92
N VAL A 12 -24.52 -1.99 -4.47
CA VAL A 12 -23.31 -1.32 -3.96
C VAL A 12 -22.84 -1.97 -2.67
N GLY A 13 -23.75 -2.34 -1.76
CA GLY A 13 -23.43 -3.05 -0.53
C GLY A 13 -22.76 -4.41 -0.80
N ASN A 14 -23.35 -5.20 -1.70
CA ASN A 14 -22.81 -6.50 -2.12
C ASN A 14 -21.42 -6.36 -2.80
N ARG A 15 -21.22 -5.29 -3.59
CA ARG A 15 -19.92 -5.00 -4.19
C ARG A 15 -18.85 -4.68 -3.15
N ARG A 16 -19.17 -3.88 -2.15
CA ARG A 16 -18.24 -3.58 -1.05
C ARG A 16 -17.85 -4.85 -0.33
N GLN A 17 -18.82 -5.66 0.06
CA GLN A 17 -18.56 -6.92 0.72
C GLN A 17 -17.70 -7.86 -0.14
N TYR A 18 -17.99 -7.99 -1.43
CA TYR A 18 -17.19 -8.78 -2.36
C TYR A 18 -15.75 -8.28 -2.44
N LEU A 19 -15.56 -6.96 -2.60
CA LEU A 19 -14.22 -6.37 -2.72
C LEU A 19 -13.43 -6.50 -1.41
N ASP A 20 -14.05 -6.25 -0.28
CA ASP A 20 -13.39 -6.41 1.03
C ASP A 20 -12.94 -7.85 1.25
N GLU A 21 -13.74 -8.85 0.81
CA GLU A 21 -13.33 -10.25 0.84
C GLU A 21 -12.12 -10.54 -0.07
N GLN A 22 -12.09 -9.94 -1.28
CA GLN A 22 -10.95 -10.12 -2.20
C GLN A 22 -9.64 -9.52 -1.62
N PHE A 23 -9.72 -8.46 -0.83
CA PHE A 23 -8.55 -7.85 -0.21
C PHE A 23 -8.01 -8.61 0.99
N LYS A 24 -8.74 -9.52 1.61
CA LYS A 24 -8.29 -10.30 2.76
C LYS A 24 -6.97 -11.04 2.50
N GLN A 25 -6.73 -11.48 1.27
CA GLN A 25 -5.46 -12.13 0.89
C GLN A 25 -4.38 -11.16 0.43
N GLY A 26 -4.66 -9.86 0.44
CA GLY A 26 -3.75 -8.81 0.02
C GLY A 26 -2.59 -8.62 1.00
N SER A 27 -1.38 -8.46 0.47
CA SER A 27 -0.22 -8.09 1.28
C SER A 27 -0.17 -6.56 1.41
N PRO A 28 0.02 -6.01 2.62
CA PRO A 28 0.11 -4.57 2.83
C PRO A 28 1.22 -3.89 2.02
N VAL A 29 1.04 -2.61 1.74
CA VAL A 29 2.08 -1.73 1.18
C VAL A 29 2.29 -0.58 2.14
N VAL A 30 3.54 -0.23 2.41
CA VAL A 30 3.93 0.88 3.28
C VAL A 30 4.72 1.88 2.47
N ALA A 31 4.38 3.16 2.56
CA ALA A 31 5.22 4.27 2.11
C ALA A 31 5.59 5.14 3.31
N LEU A 32 6.85 5.53 3.37
CA LEU A 32 7.42 6.29 4.48
C LEU A 32 8.44 7.30 3.95
N THR A 33 8.36 8.56 4.40
CA THR A 33 9.40 9.54 4.09
C THR A 33 10.62 9.31 4.98
N TYR A 34 11.81 9.44 4.40
CA TYR A 34 13.09 9.39 5.10
C TYR A 34 13.98 10.56 4.65
N ASP A 35 15.13 10.75 5.26
CA ASP A 35 16.00 11.91 4.99
C ASP A 35 16.37 12.08 3.50
N GLY A 36 16.54 10.97 2.77
CA GLY A 36 16.86 10.98 1.34
C GLY A 36 15.67 11.12 0.40
N GLY A 37 14.44 10.89 0.86
CA GLY A 37 13.24 10.89 0.00
C GLY A 37 12.10 10.02 0.51
N ILE A 38 11.55 9.15 -0.34
CA ILE A 38 10.41 8.29 0.01
C ILE A 38 10.80 6.83 -0.20
N LEU A 39 10.52 5.98 0.79
CA LEU A 39 10.66 4.54 0.74
C LEU A 39 9.28 3.89 0.57
N LEU A 40 9.17 2.96 -0.35
CA LEU A 40 8.02 2.05 -0.49
C LEU A 40 8.47 0.63 -0.17
N THR A 41 7.66 -0.10 0.61
CA THR A 41 7.98 -1.46 1.06
C THR A 41 6.74 -2.34 1.02
N THR A 42 6.89 -3.57 0.53
CA THR A 42 5.88 -4.62 0.60
C THR A 42 6.54 -6.00 0.60
N VAL A 43 5.73 -7.04 0.84
CA VAL A 43 6.17 -8.44 0.70
C VAL A 43 5.24 -9.10 -0.31
N SER A 44 5.76 -9.53 -1.46
CA SER A 44 4.98 -10.07 -2.56
C SER A 44 5.14 -11.58 -2.72
N LYS A 45 4.19 -12.18 -3.44
CA LYS A 45 4.20 -13.61 -3.82
C LYS A 45 4.88 -13.86 -5.18
N GLY A 46 5.77 -12.94 -5.62
CA GLY A 46 6.48 -13.04 -6.90
C GLY A 46 5.98 -12.12 -8.01
N THR A 47 4.77 -11.55 -7.90
CA THR A 47 4.31 -10.51 -8.82
C THR A 47 4.70 -9.15 -8.24
N PRO A 48 5.43 -8.30 -8.97
CA PRO A 48 5.80 -6.97 -8.51
C PRO A 48 4.58 -6.12 -8.15
N LYS A 49 4.75 -5.25 -7.17
CA LYS A 49 3.70 -4.35 -6.68
C LYS A 49 4.15 -2.91 -6.58
N LEU A 50 5.46 -2.67 -6.75
CA LEU A 50 6.07 -1.34 -6.68
C LEU A 50 6.62 -0.99 -8.06
N TYR A 51 6.24 0.18 -8.58
CA TYR A 51 6.55 0.59 -9.94
C TYR A 51 6.91 2.07 -10.03
N GLU A 52 7.79 2.39 -10.96
CA GLU A 52 7.97 3.76 -11.44
C GLU A 52 6.78 4.17 -12.31
N ILE A 53 6.31 5.40 -12.14
CA ILE A 53 5.28 6.00 -12.99
C ILE A 53 5.86 7.13 -13.82
N TYR A 54 6.61 8.01 -13.20
CA TYR A 54 7.24 9.13 -13.88
C TYR A 54 8.42 9.63 -13.04
N ASP A 55 9.19 10.59 -13.53
CA ASP A 55 10.44 11.08 -12.94
C ASP A 55 10.50 11.06 -11.40
N ARG A 56 9.45 11.56 -10.75
CA ARG A 56 9.34 11.72 -9.29
C ARG A 56 8.16 10.98 -8.68
N LEU A 57 7.54 10.10 -9.47
CA LEU A 57 6.31 9.42 -9.09
C LEU A 57 6.52 7.91 -9.06
N ALA A 58 6.13 7.30 -7.96
CA ALA A 58 6.09 5.85 -7.80
C ALA A 58 4.70 5.37 -7.41
N LEU A 59 4.40 4.13 -7.74
CA LEU A 59 3.15 3.45 -7.42
C LEU A 59 3.42 2.22 -6.58
N GLY A 60 2.65 2.05 -5.51
CA GLY A 60 2.48 0.81 -4.80
C GLY A 60 1.04 0.32 -4.94
N GLY A 61 0.83 -0.97 -5.16
CA GLY A 61 -0.51 -1.50 -5.37
C GLY A 61 -0.82 -2.75 -4.55
N MET A 62 -2.11 -2.91 -4.23
CA MET A 62 -2.66 -4.12 -3.61
C MET A 62 -3.94 -4.50 -4.33
N GLY A 63 -4.10 -5.80 -4.62
CA GLY A 63 -5.29 -6.33 -5.30
C GLY A 63 -4.94 -7.28 -6.44
N HIS A 64 -5.81 -7.34 -7.45
CA HIS A 64 -5.63 -8.24 -8.58
C HIS A 64 -4.55 -7.73 -9.55
N PRO A 65 -3.53 -8.52 -9.91
CA PRO A 65 -2.40 -8.07 -10.72
C PRO A 65 -2.82 -7.44 -12.06
N THR A 66 -3.78 -8.03 -12.76
CA THR A 66 -4.24 -7.52 -14.08
C THR A 66 -4.89 -6.14 -13.96
N ASP A 67 -5.68 -5.91 -12.88
CA ASP A 67 -6.32 -4.62 -12.65
C ASP A 67 -5.29 -3.56 -12.27
N LEU A 68 -4.30 -3.95 -11.45
CA LEU A 68 -3.20 -3.07 -11.09
C LEU A 68 -2.38 -2.66 -12.32
N GLU A 69 -2.03 -3.60 -13.20
CA GLU A 69 -1.30 -3.33 -14.44
C GLU A 69 -2.08 -2.42 -15.37
N LYS A 70 -3.39 -2.64 -15.52
CA LYS A 70 -4.25 -1.80 -16.34
C LYS A 70 -4.25 -0.34 -15.87
N LEU A 71 -4.39 -0.11 -14.56
CA LEU A 71 -4.38 1.24 -13.99
C LEU A 71 -2.97 1.85 -14.00
N ARG A 72 -1.92 1.05 -13.80
CA ARG A 72 -0.53 1.49 -13.95
C ARG A 72 -0.25 2.00 -15.36
N PHE A 73 -0.67 1.28 -16.40
CA PHE A 73 -0.52 1.72 -17.79
C PHE A 73 -1.29 3.02 -18.05
N SER A 74 -2.51 3.15 -17.55
CA SER A 74 -3.27 4.40 -17.66
C SER A 74 -2.55 5.58 -17.00
N LEU A 75 -1.95 5.36 -15.82
CA LEU A 75 -1.15 6.39 -15.14
C LEU A 75 0.10 6.77 -15.93
N LEU A 76 0.82 5.78 -16.47
CA LEU A 76 1.99 6.02 -17.32
C LEU A 76 1.63 6.86 -18.53
N GLU A 77 0.57 6.48 -19.24
CA GLU A 77 0.11 7.20 -20.43
C GLU A 77 -0.26 8.64 -20.10
N MET A 78 -1.08 8.84 -19.06
CA MET A 78 -1.47 10.17 -18.62
C MET A 78 -0.26 11.03 -18.20
N ALA A 79 0.70 10.46 -17.46
CA ALA A 79 1.90 11.18 -17.03
C ALA A 79 2.75 11.63 -18.22
N HIS A 80 2.94 10.75 -19.21
CA HIS A 80 3.71 11.07 -20.42
C HIS A 80 3.00 12.11 -21.30
N VAL A 81 1.69 11.98 -21.49
CA VAL A 81 0.88 12.96 -22.25
C VAL A 81 0.92 14.34 -21.58
N GLU A 82 0.76 14.38 -20.24
CA GLU A 82 0.84 15.64 -19.49
C GLU A 82 2.24 16.26 -19.59
N GLY A 83 3.28 15.46 -19.37
CA GLY A 83 4.67 15.91 -19.44
C GLY A 83 5.08 16.40 -20.82
N PHE A 84 4.57 15.79 -21.89
CA PHE A 84 4.80 16.21 -23.25
C PHE A 84 4.05 17.51 -23.60
N ASN A 85 2.77 17.62 -23.21
CA ASN A 85 1.93 18.76 -23.57
C ASN A 85 2.24 20.02 -22.76
N ARG A 86 2.82 19.87 -21.57
CA ARG A 86 3.12 20.99 -20.66
C ARG A 86 4.60 21.01 -20.29
N SER A 87 4.94 20.38 -19.17
CA SER A 87 6.30 20.26 -18.66
C SER A 87 6.38 19.03 -17.75
N PRO A 88 7.53 18.32 -17.69
CA PRO A 88 7.74 17.26 -16.71
C PRO A 88 7.51 17.69 -15.25
N SER A 89 7.74 18.96 -14.92
CA SER A 89 7.48 19.53 -13.59
C SER A 89 6.01 19.66 -13.24
N ASP A 90 5.11 19.69 -14.25
CA ASP A 90 3.67 19.83 -14.04
C ASP A 90 2.97 18.48 -13.82
N VAL A 91 3.69 17.37 -14.08
CA VAL A 91 3.21 16.03 -13.79
C VAL A 91 3.25 15.80 -12.29
N THR A 92 2.09 15.81 -11.64
CA THR A 92 1.96 15.64 -10.19
C THR A 92 1.04 14.46 -9.87
N GLY A 93 1.33 13.76 -8.76
CA GLY A 93 0.51 12.67 -8.27
C GLY A 93 -0.94 13.11 -8.01
N SER A 94 -1.09 14.29 -7.43
CA SER A 94 -2.42 14.88 -7.15
C SER A 94 -3.26 15.04 -8.42
N ARG A 95 -2.68 15.51 -9.54
CA ARG A 95 -3.41 15.62 -10.82
C ARG A 95 -3.77 14.25 -11.39
N LEU A 96 -2.80 13.34 -11.45
CA LEU A 96 -3.00 11.99 -11.98
C LEU A 96 -4.05 11.23 -11.20
N VAL A 97 -4.08 11.39 -9.88
CA VAL A 97 -5.09 10.75 -9.01
C VAL A 97 -6.45 11.42 -9.18
N LYS A 98 -6.55 12.73 -8.93
CA LYS A 98 -7.84 13.44 -8.82
C LYS A 98 -8.59 13.51 -10.14
N TYR A 99 -7.87 13.70 -11.25
CA TYR A 99 -8.49 13.87 -12.58
C TYR A 99 -8.31 12.66 -13.50
N GLY A 100 -7.42 11.74 -13.13
CA GLY A 100 -7.12 10.55 -13.91
C GLY A 100 -7.80 9.31 -13.35
N ILE A 101 -7.13 8.62 -12.42
CA ILE A 101 -7.55 7.25 -12.05
C ILE A 101 -8.69 7.16 -11.04
N ALA A 102 -8.81 8.10 -10.11
CA ALA A 102 -9.89 8.04 -9.11
C ALA A 102 -11.28 8.10 -9.76
N PRO A 103 -11.55 8.98 -10.76
CA PRO A 103 -12.80 8.94 -11.52
C PRO A 103 -13.05 7.63 -12.26
N VAL A 104 -12.00 7.02 -12.85
CA VAL A 104 -12.11 5.74 -13.56
C VAL A 104 -12.46 4.60 -12.62
N ILE A 105 -11.82 4.54 -11.45
CA ILE A 105 -12.11 3.54 -10.43
C ILE A 105 -13.54 3.73 -9.91
N LYS A 106 -13.93 4.98 -9.58
CA LYS A 106 -15.29 5.31 -9.12
C LYS A 106 -16.35 4.89 -10.14
N GLN A 107 -16.15 5.23 -11.41
CA GLN A 107 -17.08 4.84 -12.47
C GLN A 107 -17.24 3.32 -12.55
N ALA A 108 -16.13 2.57 -12.53
CA ALA A 108 -16.16 1.11 -12.55
C ALA A 108 -16.83 0.51 -11.31
N PHE A 109 -16.68 1.16 -10.15
CA PHE A 109 -17.34 0.76 -8.92
C PHE A 109 -18.85 1.00 -8.96
N GLU A 110 -19.33 2.09 -9.55
CA GLU A 110 -20.76 2.45 -9.64
C GLU A 110 -21.48 1.73 -10.77
N GLU A 111 -20.78 1.24 -11.79
CA GLU A 111 -21.38 0.60 -12.97
C GLU A 111 -21.78 -0.85 -12.67
N VAL A 112 -23.04 -1.09 -12.32
CA VAL A 112 -23.56 -2.37 -11.80
C VAL A 112 -23.32 -3.56 -12.73
N TYR A 113 -23.29 -3.35 -14.05
CA TYR A 113 -23.16 -4.40 -15.05
C TYR A 113 -21.71 -4.76 -15.42
N LYS A 114 -20.73 -4.04 -14.87
CA LYS A 114 -19.30 -4.33 -15.07
C LYS A 114 -18.64 -4.77 -13.77
N ALA A 115 -17.60 -5.58 -13.88
CA ALA A 115 -16.78 -5.95 -12.74
C ALA A 115 -16.02 -4.70 -12.24
N PRO A 116 -16.03 -4.39 -10.94
CA PRO A 116 -15.21 -3.34 -10.37
C PRO A 116 -13.74 -3.72 -10.42
N PHE A 117 -12.84 -2.74 -10.35
CA PHE A 117 -11.42 -3.01 -10.14
C PHE A 117 -11.17 -3.53 -8.73
N ILE A 118 -10.42 -4.63 -8.62
CA ILE A 118 -9.96 -5.17 -7.33
C ILE A 118 -8.59 -4.56 -7.06
N VAL A 119 -8.56 -3.27 -6.71
CA VAL A 119 -7.29 -2.55 -6.44
C VAL A 119 -7.44 -1.55 -5.31
N ARG A 120 -6.35 -1.39 -4.57
CA ARG A 120 -6.02 -0.23 -3.75
C ARG A 120 -4.66 0.27 -4.20
N ILE A 121 -4.50 1.56 -4.40
CA ILE A 121 -3.30 2.16 -4.98
C ILE A 121 -2.75 3.21 -4.02
N LEU A 122 -1.43 3.24 -3.92
CA LEU A 122 -0.67 4.29 -3.27
C LEU A 122 0.24 4.92 -4.32
N VAL A 123 0.10 6.23 -4.51
CA VAL A 123 0.99 7.02 -5.36
C VAL A 123 1.87 7.87 -4.46
N ALA A 124 3.18 7.72 -4.59
CA ALA A 124 4.17 8.53 -3.90
C ALA A 124 4.73 9.59 -4.86
N GLU A 125 4.73 10.83 -4.43
CA GLU A 125 5.32 11.96 -5.15
C GLU A 125 6.46 12.57 -4.34
N LEU A 126 7.66 12.54 -4.92
CA LEU A 126 8.82 13.20 -4.35
C LEU A 126 8.80 14.69 -4.69
N GLY A 127 8.64 15.53 -3.69
CA GLY A 127 8.71 16.99 -3.82
C GLY A 127 10.14 17.48 -4.05
N GLN A 128 10.29 18.74 -4.44
CA GLN A 128 11.61 19.39 -4.50
C GLN A 128 12.22 19.57 -3.09
N LYS A 129 11.37 19.66 -2.08
CA LYS A 129 11.72 19.75 -0.65
C LYS A 129 10.93 18.71 0.12
N PRO A 130 11.45 18.22 1.28
CA PRO A 130 10.77 17.20 2.08
C PRO A 130 9.33 17.56 2.46
N GLU A 131 9.04 18.84 2.71
CA GLU A 131 7.71 19.31 3.11
C GLU A 131 6.68 19.26 1.97
N LYS A 132 7.16 19.02 0.74
CA LYS A 132 6.33 18.89 -0.48
C LYS A 132 6.21 17.43 -0.94
N ASP A 133 6.73 16.49 -0.18
CA ASP A 133 6.50 15.07 -0.44
C ASP A 133 5.03 14.76 -0.18
N ALA A 134 4.39 14.07 -1.11
CA ALA A 134 2.99 13.71 -1.01
C ALA A 134 2.78 12.21 -1.22
N LEU A 135 1.89 11.65 -0.42
CA LEU A 135 1.48 10.26 -0.48
C LEU A 135 -0.04 10.23 -0.68
N LEU A 136 -0.49 9.68 -1.79
CA LEU A 136 -1.91 9.60 -2.13
C LEU A 136 -2.35 8.15 -2.11
N THR A 137 -3.36 7.85 -1.34
CA THR A 137 -4.00 6.52 -1.34
C THR A 137 -5.33 6.59 -2.04
N ILE A 138 -5.66 5.56 -2.83
CA ILE A 138 -6.90 5.44 -3.58
C ILE A 138 -7.51 4.09 -3.26
N ASN A 139 -8.76 4.08 -2.86
CA ASN A 139 -9.50 2.88 -2.58
C ASN A 139 -10.29 2.40 -3.82
N TYR A 140 -10.79 1.18 -3.77
CA TYR A 140 -11.57 0.52 -4.84
C TYR A 140 -12.86 1.24 -5.24
N ASP A 141 -13.38 2.14 -4.40
CA ASP A 141 -14.57 2.96 -4.68
C ASP A 141 -14.23 4.34 -5.28
N GLY A 142 -12.93 4.59 -5.56
CA GLY A 142 -12.44 5.86 -6.08
C GLY A 142 -12.26 6.93 -5.03
N THR A 143 -12.52 6.66 -3.75
CA THR A 143 -12.14 7.59 -2.67
C THR A 143 -10.62 7.68 -2.56
N PHE A 144 -10.11 8.87 -2.33
CA PHE A 144 -8.67 9.08 -2.19
C PHE A 144 -8.37 10.01 -1.02
N GLU A 145 -7.18 9.83 -0.45
CA GLU A 145 -6.64 10.64 0.64
C GLU A 145 -5.22 11.06 0.30
N GLU A 146 -4.86 12.29 0.63
CA GLU A 146 -3.52 12.84 0.47
C GLU A 146 -2.91 13.08 1.85
N THR A 147 -1.76 12.48 2.11
CA THR A 147 -1.06 12.53 3.39
C THR A 147 0.41 12.86 3.19
N THR A 148 1.08 13.20 4.28
CA THR A 148 2.53 13.43 4.32
C THR A 148 3.17 12.54 5.38
N GLY A 149 4.45 12.24 5.23
CA GLY A 149 5.22 11.45 6.18
C GLY A 149 5.05 9.95 6.01
N CYS A 150 3.84 9.42 6.11
CA CYS A 150 3.57 8.00 5.91
C CYS A 150 2.19 7.73 5.31
N ALA A 151 2.08 6.65 4.54
CA ALA A 151 0.81 6.11 4.04
C ALA A 151 0.88 4.58 3.95
N VAL A 152 -0.25 3.92 4.09
CA VAL A 152 -0.31 2.46 4.04
C VAL A 152 -1.52 1.99 3.24
N LEU A 153 -1.36 0.84 2.58
CA LEU A 153 -2.46 0.03 2.08
C LEU A 153 -2.54 -1.25 2.92
N ALA A 154 -3.71 -1.57 3.40
CA ALA A 154 -3.94 -2.76 4.22
C ALA A 154 -5.17 -3.53 3.75
N ALA A 155 -5.27 -4.81 4.14
CA ALA A 155 -6.39 -5.67 3.79
C ALA A 155 -7.71 -5.17 4.42
N THR A 156 -7.65 -4.71 5.66
CA THR A 156 -8.82 -4.26 6.42
C THR A 156 -8.62 -2.84 6.99
N PRO A 157 -9.71 -2.10 7.28
CA PRO A 157 -9.62 -0.78 7.92
C PRO A 157 -8.95 -0.82 9.29
N VAL A 158 -9.14 -1.91 10.06
CA VAL A 158 -8.52 -2.10 11.38
C VAL A 158 -7.00 -2.23 11.24
N ALA A 159 -6.55 -3.06 10.31
CA ALA A 159 -5.13 -3.21 10.00
C ALA A 159 -4.52 -1.87 9.55
N GLN A 160 -5.22 -1.13 8.68
CA GLN A 160 -4.77 0.19 8.23
C GLN A 160 -4.62 1.18 9.38
N THR A 161 -5.58 1.21 10.30
CA THR A 161 -5.56 2.10 11.47
C THR A 161 -4.38 1.75 12.40
N LYS A 162 -4.16 0.46 12.71
CA LYS A 162 -3.04 0.00 13.55
C LYS A 162 -1.68 0.33 12.93
N MET A 163 -1.51 0.07 11.62
CA MET A 163 -0.28 0.39 10.90
C MET A 163 0.03 1.90 10.92
N THR A 164 -0.99 2.71 10.61
CA THR A 164 -0.84 4.17 10.56
C THR A 164 -0.53 4.75 11.94
N ALA A 165 -1.20 4.29 12.99
CA ALA A 165 -0.94 4.71 14.36
C ALA A 165 0.51 4.36 14.76
N TYR A 166 0.95 3.15 14.49
CA TYR A 166 2.32 2.70 14.76
C TYR A 166 3.36 3.59 14.07
N LEU A 167 3.19 3.85 12.77
CA LEU A 167 4.12 4.70 12.02
C LEU A 167 4.16 6.12 12.56
N LYS A 168 3.01 6.73 12.86
CA LYS A 168 2.95 8.09 13.43
C LYS A 168 3.63 8.20 14.79
N GLU A 169 3.52 7.16 15.61
CA GLU A 169 4.12 7.14 16.95
C GLU A 169 5.63 6.89 16.91
N GLN A 170 6.08 5.98 16.01
CA GLN A 170 7.45 5.50 16.02
C GLN A 170 8.39 6.22 15.04
N THR A 171 7.86 7.04 14.12
CA THR A 171 8.70 7.76 13.15
C THR A 171 9.41 8.94 13.81
N PRO A 172 10.76 8.92 13.91
CA PRO A 172 11.52 10.04 14.45
C PRO A 172 11.55 11.23 13.47
N ALA A 173 11.98 12.40 13.95
CA ALA A 173 12.10 13.62 13.13
C ALA A 173 13.13 13.47 11.98
N THR A 174 14.17 12.66 12.19
CA THR A 174 15.17 12.30 11.18
C THR A 174 15.21 10.78 11.07
N LEU A 175 15.12 10.26 9.86
CA LEU A 175 14.99 8.83 9.60
C LEU A 175 15.94 8.43 8.48
N SER A 176 16.93 7.58 8.78
CA SER A 176 17.79 6.99 7.76
C SER A 176 17.04 5.93 6.94
N LEU A 177 17.56 5.59 5.76
CA LEU A 177 16.95 4.54 4.92
C LEU A 177 16.88 3.19 5.65
N GLU A 178 17.91 2.81 6.41
CA GLU A 178 17.95 1.55 7.17
C GLU A 178 16.89 1.52 8.27
N GLN A 179 16.77 2.62 9.03
CA GLN A 179 15.74 2.76 10.06
C GLN A 179 14.34 2.79 9.45
N GLY A 180 14.17 3.47 8.31
CA GLY A 180 12.91 3.50 7.57
C GLY A 180 12.49 2.14 7.07
N LEU A 181 13.43 1.33 6.60
CA LEU A 181 13.17 -0.03 6.16
C LEU A 181 12.74 -0.93 7.33
N ASP A 182 13.46 -0.88 8.46
CA ASP A 182 13.10 -1.62 9.68
C ASP A 182 11.68 -1.25 10.16
N LEU A 183 11.40 0.05 10.24
CA LEU A 183 10.09 0.58 10.67
C LEU A 183 8.96 0.18 9.71
N SER A 184 9.20 0.26 8.40
CA SER A 184 8.21 -0.11 7.39
C SER A 184 7.89 -1.61 7.40
N LEU A 185 8.88 -2.47 7.63
CA LEU A 185 8.68 -3.92 7.76
C LEU A 185 7.91 -4.28 9.02
N ARG A 186 8.16 -3.61 10.14
CA ARG A 186 7.37 -3.79 11.37
C ARG A 186 5.92 -3.34 11.17
N ALA A 187 5.71 -2.20 10.53
CA ALA A 187 4.36 -1.74 10.19
C ALA A 187 3.65 -2.74 9.25
N TRP A 188 4.36 -3.29 8.27
CA TRP A 188 3.84 -4.35 7.42
C TRP A 188 3.43 -5.60 8.22
N ALA A 189 4.27 -6.02 9.19
CA ALA A 189 3.97 -7.16 10.07
C ALA A 189 2.71 -6.91 10.90
N ILE A 190 2.54 -5.71 11.45
CA ILE A 190 1.32 -5.32 12.20
C ILE A 190 0.08 -5.49 11.32
N GLY A 191 0.12 -5.01 10.08
CA GLY A 191 -1.00 -5.16 9.14
C GLY A 191 -1.31 -6.62 8.80
N SER A 192 -0.27 -7.43 8.60
CA SER A 192 -0.40 -8.86 8.34
C SER A 192 -0.98 -9.64 9.52
N LEU A 193 -0.48 -9.36 10.75
CA LEU A 193 -0.97 -10.01 11.98
C LEU A 193 -2.39 -9.58 12.34
N ALA A 194 -2.72 -8.30 12.21
CA ALA A 194 -4.06 -7.80 12.49
C ALA A 194 -5.10 -8.50 11.61
N HIS A 195 -4.78 -8.68 10.35
CA HIS A 195 -5.64 -9.41 9.43
C HIS A 195 -5.83 -10.89 9.83
N GLN A 196 -4.74 -11.58 10.19
CA GLN A 196 -4.81 -12.97 10.65
C GLN A 196 -5.65 -13.13 11.93
N GLN A 197 -5.58 -12.18 12.84
CA GLN A 197 -6.40 -12.16 14.04
C GLN A 197 -7.88 -12.01 13.72
N GLU A 198 -8.25 -11.06 12.85
CA GLU A 198 -9.64 -10.88 12.39
C GLU A 198 -10.20 -12.14 11.72
N GLU A 199 -9.41 -12.84 10.89
CA GLU A 199 -9.83 -14.11 10.28
C GLU A 199 -10.05 -15.20 11.32
N SER A 200 -9.19 -15.30 12.34
CA SER A 200 -9.32 -16.30 13.41
C SER A 200 -10.53 -16.04 14.28
N ASP A 201 -10.81 -14.78 14.60
CA ASP A 201 -11.97 -14.37 15.39
C ASP A 201 -13.29 -14.65 14.65
N GLN A 202 -13.36 -14.34 13.35
CA GLN A 202 -14.52 -14.66 12.49
C GLN A 202 -14.79 -16.15 12.38
N ARG A 203 -13.74 -17.00 12.33
CA ARG A 203 -13.90 -18.45 12.33
C ARG A 203 -14.38 -18.99 13.68
N ALA A 204 -13.90 -18.42 14.79
CA ALA A 204 -14.33 -18.79 16.12
C ALA A 204 -15.80 -18.43 16.40
N GLU A 205 -16.30 -17.32 15.84
CA GLU A 205 -17.72 -16.93 15.94
C GLU A 205 -18.64 -17.82 15.09
N ALA A 206 -18.14 -18.39 14.00
CA ALA A 206 -18.90 -19.30 13.14
C ALA A 206 -19.08 -20.72 13.70
N GLU A 207 -18.23 -21.13 14.66
CA GLU A 207 -18.34 -22.40 15.39
C GLU A 207 -18.74 -22.13 16.85
N PRO A 208 -20.03 -22.34 17.27
CA PRO A 208 -20.47 -22.08 18.63
C PRO A 208 -20.00 -23.15 19.60
N THR A 209 -18.74 -23.14 19.99
CA THR A 209 -18.24 -23.92 21.14
C THR A 209 -17.49 -23.01 22.11
N LYS A 210 -18.24 -22.66 23.17
CA LYS A 210 -17.80 -22.25 24.53
C LYS A 210 -16.46 -21.52 24.72
N THR A 211 -16.64 -20.39 25.31
CA THR A 211 -15.90 -19.60 26.29
C THR A 211 -15.56 -18.20 25.80
N GLY A 212 -16.19 -17.27 26.50
CA GLY A 212 -15.99 -15.87 26.29
C GLY A 212 -14.54 -15.45 26.54
N ALA A 213 -14.05 -14.65 25.63
CA ALA A 213 -12.90 -13.81 25.84
C ALA A 213 -13.21 -12.45 25.20
N GLY A 214 -13.18 -11.45 26.04
CA GLY A 214 -13.54 -10.08 25.69
C GLY A 214 -12.74 -9.53 24.51
N SER A 215 -13.33 -8.54 23.87
CA SER A 215 -12.68 -7.63 22.93
C SER A 215 -11.37 -7.10 23.54
N SER A 216 -10.29 -7.81 23.29
CA SER A 216 -8.94 -7.38 23.63
C SER A 216 -8.48 -6.40 22.56
N THR A 217 -8.34 -5.15 22.93
CA THR A 217 -7.44 -4.21 22.28
C THR A 217 -6.02 -4.79 22.47
N ALA A 218 -5.67 -5.75 21.62
CA ALA A 218 -4.38 -6.43 21.73
C ALA A 218 -3.27 -5.39 21.58
N ALA A 219 -2.42 -5.27 22.60
CA ALA A 219 -1.23 -4.43 22.57
C ALA A 219 -0.39 -4.77 21.33
N ILE A 220 0.24 -3.77 20.72
CA ILE A 220 1.14 -3.97 19.58
C ILE A 220 2.23 -4.97 20.00
N PRO A 221 2.47 -6.04 19.25
CA PRO A 221 3.50 -7.02 19.57
C PRO A 221 4.89 -6.39 19.67
N SER A 222 5.78 -7.01 20.43
CA SER A 222 7.16 -6.52 20.54
C SER A 222 7.87 -6.53 19.18
N ALA A 223 8.89 -5.68 19.05
CA ALA A 223 9.68 -5.56 17.81
C ALA A 223 10.23 -6.92 17.34
N ASP A 224 10.67 -7.78 18.25
CA ASP A 224 11.21 -9.10 17.94
C ASP A 224 10.15 -10.04 17.37
N VAL A 225 8.95 -10.03 17.93
CA VAL A 225 7.81 -10.82 17.42
C VAL A 225 7.41 -10.37 16.02
N LEU A 226 7.39 -9.06 15.77
CA LEU A 226 7.08 -8.51 14.44
C LEU A 226 8.13 -8.94 13.41
N MET A 227 9.41 -8.89 13.75
CA MET A 227 10.48 -9.28 12.83
C MET A 227 10.52 -10.80 12.60
N GLU A 228 10.23 -11.62 13.59
CA GLU A 228 10.10 -13.06 13.42
C GLU A 228 8.92 -13.42 12.50
N HIS A 229 7.80 -12.70 12.61
CA HIS A 229 6.67 -12.84 11.68
C HIS A 229 7.07 -12.50 10.24
N VAL A 230 7.79 -11.39 10.01
CA VAL A 230 8.32 -11.05 8.68
C VAL A 230 9.21 -12.16 8.16
N ARG A 231 10.12 -12.67 9.00
CA ARG A 231 11.05 -13.74 8.65
C ARG A 231 10.32 -15.02 8.23
N GLY A 232 9.31 -15.43 8.98
CA GLY A 232 8.51 -16.62 8.68
C GLY A 232 7.80 -16.51 7.32
N ILE A 233 7.29 -15.34 6.98
CA ILE A 233 6.60 -15.10 5.71
C ILE A 233 7.59 -14.93 4.55
N ALA A 234 8.68 -14.22 4.76
CA ALA A 234 9.69 -13.94 3.73
C ALA A 234 10.44 -15.20 3.26
N GLY A 235 10.42 -16.31 4.01
CA GLY A 235 10.95 -17.60 3.58
C GLY A 235 10.27 -18.20 2.33
N GLY A 236 9.09 -17.72 1.95
CA GLY A 236 8.36 -18.14 0.74
C GLY A 236 7.84 -16.97 -0.11
N ARG A 237 8.28 -15.73 0.17
CA ARG A 237 7.85 -14.51 -0.52
C ARG A 237 9.04 -13.56 -0.68
N THR A 238 8.89 -12.59 -1.59
CA THR A 238 9.93 -11.59 -1.88
C THR A 238 9.63 -10.29 -1.15
N ILE A 239 10.62 -9.78 -0.41
CA ILE A 239 10.58 -8.41 0.12
C ILE A 239 10.89 -7.46 -1.04
N GLU A 240 9.93 -6.64 -1.40
CA GLU A 240 10.09 -5.59 -2.41
C GLU A 240 10.25 -4.23 -1.75
N CYS A 241 11.28 -3.52 -2.15
CA CYS A 241 11.52 -2.15 -1.73
C CYS A 241 11.89 -1.29 -2.93
N ALA A 242 11.33 -0.10 -2.96
CA ALA A 242 11.68 0.93 -3.93
C ALA A 242 11.85 2.27 -3.22
N ILE A 243 12.70 3.12 -3.74
CA ILE A 243 12.92 4.46 -3.22
C ILE A 243 12.75 5.51 -4.32
N LEU A 244 12.22 6.65 -3.92
CA LEU A 244 12.35 7.90 -4.65
C LEU A 244 13.43 8.72 -3.95
N GLU A 245 14.60 8.84 -4.56
CA GLU A 245 15.79 9.44 -3.96
C GLU A 245 16.04 10.85 -4.50
N ARG A 246 15.96 11.85 -3.64
CA ARG A 246 16.03 13.29 -4.02
C ARG A 246 17.36 13.64 -4.69
N GLN A 247 18.44 13.06 -4.21
CA GLN A 247 19.80 13.30 -4.70
C GLN A 247 20.22 12.36 -5.84
N ALA A 248 19.33 11.46 -6.30
CA ALA A 248 19.64 10.58 -7.42
C ALA A 248 20.00 11.40 -8.67
N PRO A 249 21.08 11.04 -9.39
CA PRO A 249 21.43 11.70 -10.64
C PRO A 249 20.36 11.40 -11.72
N GLY A 250 20.18 12.36 -12.63
CA GLY A 250 19.21 12.23 -13.72
C GLY A 250 17.78 12.67 -13.37
N THR A 251 16.87 12.49 -14.33
CA THR A 251 15.46 12.89 -14.23
C THR A 251 14.67 11.93 -13.37
N SER A 252 14.79 10.63 -13.61
CA SER A 252 14.15 9.62 -12.78
C SER A 252 14.77 9.57 -11.38
N LYS A 253 13.93 9.66 -10.37
CA LYS A 253 14.29 9.54 -8.95
C LYS A 253 13.95 8.17 -8.38
N TYR A 254 13.33 7.31 -9.17
CA TYR A 254 12.93 5.97 -8.77
C TYR A 254 14.10 4.98 -8.85
N ARG A 255 14.23 4.16 -7.83
CA ARG A 255 15.15 3.02 -7.82
C ARG A 255 14.55 1.85 -7.03
N ALA A 256 14.33 0.74 -7.71
CA ALA A 256 14.04 -0.53 -7.05
C ALA A 256 15.31 -1.04 -6.35
N LEU A 257 15.21 -1.39 -5.07
CA LEU A 257 16.33 -1.96 -4.32
C LEU A 257 16.52 -3.42 -4.72
N LYS A 258 17.72 -3.73 -5.21
CA LYS A 258 18.09 -5.10 -5.58
C LYS A 258 18.35 -5.96 -4.33
N PRO A 259 18.28 -7.29 -4.42
CA PRO A 259 18.56 -8.18 -3.28
C PRO A 259 19.92 -7.90 -2.61
N ALA A 260 20.95 -7.55 -3.37
CA ALA A 260 22.26 -7.20 -2.84
C ALA A 260 22.27 -5.90 -2.02
N ASP A 261 21.43 -4.92 -2.38
CA ASP A 261 21.26 -3.68 -1.63
C ASP A 261 20.43 -3.94 -0.36
N LEU A 262 19.34 -4.71 -0.51
CA LEU A 262 18.47 -5.10 0.60
C LEU A 262 19.21 -5.90 1.67
N SER A 263 20.07 -6.84 1.28
CA SER A 263 20.86 -7.64 2.24
C SER A 263 21.76 -6.81 3.15
N ARG A 264 22.17 -5.62 2.72
CA ARG A 264 22.99 -4.68 3.51
C ARG A 264 22.15 -3.79 4.41
N LEU A 265 20.94 -3.42 3.97
CA LEU A 265 20.04 -2.49 4.65
C LEU A 265 19.12 -3.19 5.65
N LEU A 266 18.82 -4.47 5.41
CA LEU A 266 17.90 -5.24 6.26
C LEU A 266 18.48 -5.48 7.65
N PRO A 267 17.65 -5.50 8.69
CA PRO A 267 18.02 -5.96 10.02
C PRO A 267 18.66 -7.35 9.96
N LYS A 268 19.66 -7.60 10.81
CA LYS A 268 20.42 -8.87 10.85
C LYS A 268 19.54 -10.12 10.88
N ALA A 269 18.37 -10.02 11.53
CA ALA A 269 17.40 -11.09 11.61
C ALA A 269 16.81 -11.52 10.24
N LEU A 270 16.81 -10.65 9.23
CA LEU A 270 16.24 -10.88 7.89
C LEU A 270 17.31 -11.07 6.81
N GLN A 271 18.58 -10.79 7.07
CA GLN A 271 19.64 -10.87 6.07
C GLN A 271 19.78 -12.28 5.47
N SER A 272 19.52 -13.31 6.26
CA SER A 272 19.59 -14.72 5.82
C SER A 272 18.45 -15.13 4.86
N VAL A 273 17.37 -14.37 4.79
CA VAL A 273 16.17 -14.72 4.01
C VAL A 273 16.25 -14.18 2.57
N VAL A 274 16.99 -13.11 2.34
CA VAL A 274 17.11 -12.44 1.03
C VAL A 274 18.19 -13.07 0.16
N VAL A 275 19.06 -13.89 0.72
CA VAL A 275 20.19 -14.54 0.01
C VAL A 275 19.80 -15.90 -0.59
N SER A 276 18.62 -16.40 -0.30
CA SER A 276 18.07 -17.63 -0.90
C SER A 276 17.07 -17.29 -2.00
#